data_0d232b4fb21dbbf4721952ab0e89b0ea
#
_entry.id   0d232b4fb21dbbf4721952ab0e89b0ea
#
_cell.length_a   1.000
_cell.length_b   1.000
_cell.length_c   1.000
_cell.angle_alpha   90.00
_cell.angle_beta   90.00
_cell.angle_gamma   90.00
#
_symmetry.space_group_name_H-M   'P 1'
#
loop_
_entity.id
_entity.type
_entity.pdbx_description
1 polymer ?
#
loop_
_entity_poly.entity_id
_entity_poly.type
_entity_poly.pdbx_seq_one_letter_code
_entity_poly.pdbx_strand_id
1 'polypeptide(L)'
;IMPRVIYPGTFDPITNGHADLVARASRMFDQVVVAIAAGHHKSPVFTLAQRVRLAEQSLSHLPNVEVIGFSGLLVNLFRDQHATAILRGLRAVSDFEYEFQLANMNRELDRDFETVFLTPSQNYSFISSTLVREIAKLKGDVTKFVPACVAEAFVQKHANGW
;
A
#
# COMPACT_ATOMS: atom_id res chain seq x y z
N ILE A 1 -4.01 24.85 6.20
CA ILE A 1 -4.19 23.69 5.32
C ILE A 1 -3.53 22.49 5.97
N MET A 2 -4.29 21.44 6.21
CA MET A 2 -3.74 20.20 6.74
C MET A 2 -3.25 19.31 5.59
N PRO A 3 -1.93 19.07 5.47
CA PRO A 3 -1.44 18.19 4.43
C PRO A 3 -1.99 16.76 4.61
N ARG A 4 -2.73 16.32 3.61
CA ARG A 4 -3.34 15.00 3.57
C ARG A 4 -2.77 14.25 2.38
N VAL A 5 -2.13 13.12 2.62
CA VAL A 5 -1.53 12.31 1.57
C VAL A 5 -2.27 11.00 1.43
N ILE A 6 -2.45 10.53 0.20
CA ILE A 6 -3.01 9.21 -0.08
C ILE A 6 -1.87 8.29 -0.52
N TYR A 7 -1.79 7.12 0.10
CA TYR A 7 -0.89 6.05 -0.32
C TYR A 7 -1.72 4.93 -0.94
N PRO A 8 -1.81 4.90 -2.28
CA PRO A 8 -2.62 3.90 -2.97
C PRO A 8 -1.82 2.64 -3.28
N GLY A 9 -2.50 1.52 -3.36
CA GLY A 9 -1.90 0.26 -3.77
C GLY A 9 -2.87 -0.89 -3.66
N THR A 10 -2.41 -2.06 -4.08
CA THR A 10 -3.20 -3.29 -3.96
C THR A 10 -3.10 -3.88 -2.56
N PHE A 11 -1.94 -3.80 -1.93
CA PHE A 11 -1.67 -4.31 -0.58
C PHE A 11 -2.19 -5.75 -0.38
N ASP A 12 -1.69 -6.64 -1.16
CA ASP A 12 -2.13 -8.06 -1.17
C ASP A 12 -0.97 -9.03 -0.90
N PRO A 13 -0.52 -9.09 0.33
CA PRO A 13 -0.91 -8.32 1.51
C PRO A 13 -0.07 -7.07 1.72
N ILE A 14 -0.40 -6.30 2.75
CA ILE A 14 0.49 -5.28 3.30
C ILE A 14 1.75 -5.98 3.84
N THR A 15 2.92 -5.38 3.58
CA THR A 15 4.22 -5.89 4.01
C THR A 15 4.87 -4.95 5.01
N ASN A 16 5.97 -5.40 5.62
CA ASN A 16 6.77 -4.53 6.49
C ASN A 16 7.33 -3.31 5.75
N GLY A 17 7.58 -3.44 4.45
CA GLY A 17 7.99 -2.32 3.62
C GLY A 17 6.90 -1.26 3.49
N HIS A 18 5.66 -1.69 3.25
CA HIS A 18 4.51 -0.78 3.23
C HIS A 18 4.31 -0.11 4.59
N ALA A 19 4.33 -0.89 5.65
CA ALA A 19 4.11 -0.37 7.01
C ALA A 19 5.18 0.64 7.41
N ASP A 20 6.44 0.40 7.06
CA ASP A 20 7.54 1.33 7.30
C ASP A 20 7.31 2.66 6.57
N LEU A 21 6.94 2.59 5.30
CA LEU A 21 6.68 3.79 4.50
C LEU A 21 5.53 4.61 5.10
N VAL A 22 4.45 3.96 5.50
CA VAL A 22 3.30 4.63 6.13
C VAL A 22 3.71 5.27 7.46
N ALA A 23 4.48 4.57 8.28
CA ALA A 23 4.95 5.10 9.55
C ALA A 23 5.80 6.37 9.36
N ARG A 24 6.66 6.36 8.35
CA ARG A 24 7.48 7.53 8.02
C ARG A 24 6.62 8.68 7.48
N ALA A 25 5.68 8.38 6.60
CA ALA A 25 4.75 9.37 6.07
C ALA A 25 3.88 9.99 7.18
N SER A 26 3.49 9.20 8.17
CA SER A 26 2.66 9.67 9.29
C SER A 26 3.35 10.77 10.13
N ARG A 27 4.68 10.84 10.07
CA ARG A 27 5.45 11.91 10.73
C ARG A 27 5.64 13.14 9.85
N MET A 28 5.39 13.02 8.54
CA MET A 28 5.61 14.10 7.57
C MET A 28 4.31 14.83 7.22
N PHE A 29 3.19 14.13 7.29
CA PHE A 29 1.88 14.66 6.91
C PHE A 29 0.93 14.62 8.10
N ASP A 30 0.01 15.56 8.13
CA ASP A 30 -0.99 15.60 9.22
C ASP A 30 -1.93 14.40 9.15
N GLN A 31 -2.20 13.91 7.95
CA GLN A 31 -3.06 12.75 7.75
C GLN A 31 -2.58 11.89 6.58
N VAL A 32 -2.58 10.59 6.78
CA VAL A 32 -2.24 9.59 5.75
C VAL A 32 -3.44 8.70 5.52
N VAL A 33 -3.89 8.62 4.28
CA VAL A 33 -4.95 7.69 3.86
C VAL A 33 -4.32 6.57 3.05
N VAL A 34 -4.34 5.37 3.59
CA VAL A 34 -3.93 4.16 2.86
C VAL A 34 -5.14 3.69 2.07
N ALA A 35 -5.06 3.77 0.75
CA ALA A 35 -6.17 3.48 -0.14
C ALA A 35 -5.91 2.16 -0.88
N ILE A 36 -6.72 1.17 -0.60
CA ILE A 36 -6.54 -0.19 -1.11
C ILE A 36 -7.44 -0.38 -2.33
N ALA A 37 -6.82 -0.61 -3.49
CA ALA A 37 -7.53 -0.77 -4.75
C ALA A 37 -8.29 -2.10 -4.79
N ALA A 38 -9.52 -2.05 -5.28
CA ALA A 38 -10.35 -3.25 -5.43
C ALA A 38 -9.68 -4.30 -6.33
N GLY A 39 -8.88 -3.86 -7.30
CA GLY A 39 -8.15 -4.73 -8.21
C GLY A 39 -9.00 -5.19 -9.39
N HIS A 40 -8.40 -5.26 -10.57
CA HIS A 40 -9.14 -5.57 -11.78
C HIS A 40 -8.57 -6.74 -12.58
N HIS A 41 -7.30 -7.08 -12.37
CA HIS A 41 -6.57 -7.88 -13.34
C HIS A 41 -6.26 -9.30 -12.91
N LYS A 42 -6.24 -9.57 -11.62
CA LYS A 42 -5.89 -10.90 -11.09
C LYS A 42 -6.70 -11.14 -9.83
N SER A 43 -7.05 -12.38 -9.61
CA SER A 43 -7.65 -12.78 -8.34
C SER A 43 -6.66 -12.53 -7.22
N PRO A 44 -6.91 -11.58 -6.32
CA PRO A 44 -6.03 -11.37 -5.19
C PRO A 44 -6.08 -12.56 -4.24
N VAL A 45 -5.03 -12.74 -3.46
CA VAL A 45 -4.98 -13.79 -2.42
C VAL A 45 -5.98 -13.48 -1.33
N PHE A 46 -6.09 -12.21 -0.95
CA PHE A 46 -7.06 -11.74 0.04
C PHE A 46 -8.12 -10.88 -0.62
N THR A 47 -9.36 -10.99 -0.16
CA THR A 47 -10.46 -10.11 -0.60
C THR A 47 -10.15 -8.66 -0.23
N LEU A 48 -10.85 -7.71 -0.85
CA LEU A 48 -10.70 -6.30 -0.48
C LEU A 48 -10.95 -6.08 1.01
N ALA A 49 -12.01 -6.66 1.55
CA ALA A 49 -12.34 -6.53 2.97
C ALA A 49 -11.24 -7.08 3.87
N GLN A 50 -10.64 -8.21 3.49
CA GLN A 50 -9.52 -8.79 4.24
C GLN A 50 -8.28 -7.92 4.17
N ARG A 51 -7.95 -7.38 3.00
CA ARG A 51 -6.79 -6.51 2.81
C ARG A 51 -6.93 -5.21 3.61
N VAL A 52 -8.12 -4.62 3.62
CA VAL A 52 -8.41 -3.43 4.43
C VAL A 52 -8.23 -3.75 5.92
N ARG A 53 -8.80 -4.84 6.39
CA ARG A 53 -8.69 -5.25 7.80
C ARG A 53 -7.25 -5.50 8.22
N LEU A 54 -6.49 -6.21 7.39
CA LEU A 54 -5.08 -6.49 7.68
C LEU A 54 -4.25 -5.20 7.76
N ALA A 55 -4.50 -4.26 6.86
CA ALA A 55 -3.84 -2.97 6.89
C ALA A 55 -4.25 -2.16 8.13
N GLU A 56 -5.52 -2.13 8.48
CA GLU A 56 -6.00 -1.46 9.69
C GLU A 56 -5.33 -2.01 10.94
N GLN A 57 -5.25 -3.33 11.07
CA GLN A 57 -4.59 -3.98 12.21
C GLN A 57 -3.10 -3.67 12.25
N SER A 58 -2.44 -3.72 11.10
CA SER A 58 -1.00 -3.48 11.00
C SER A 58 -0.61 -2.03 11.32
N LEU A 59 -1.52 -1.09 11.10
CA LEU A 59 -1.27 0.35 11.21
C LEU A 59 -2.00 1.00 12.38
N SER A 60 -2.64 0.20 13.25
CA SER A 60 -3.49 0.69 14.34
C SER A 60 -2.75 1.55 15.36
N HIS A 61 -1.43 1.43 15.45
CA HIS A 61 -0.58 2.22 16.35
C HIS A 61 -0.31 3.64 15.82
N LEU A 62 -0.74 3.97 14.60
CA LEU A 62 -0.52 5.27 13.98
C LEU A 62 -1.84 6.05 13.98
N PRO A 63 -2.00 7.05 14.87
CA PRO A 63 -3.31 7.68 15.10
C PRO A 63 -3.81 8.54 13.94
N ASN A 64 -2.90 9.03 13.09
CA ASN A 64 -3.26 9.87 11.94
C ASN A 64 -3.32 9.11 10.62
N VAL A 65 -3.42 7.78 10.67
CA VAL A 65 -3.52 6.91 9.50
C VAL A 65 -4.92 6.34 9.42
N GLU A 66 -5.54 6.49 8.26
CA GLU A 66 -6.85 5.91 7.92
C GLU A 66 -6.67 4.91 6.78
N VAL A 67 -7.38 3.80 6.81
CA VAL A 67 -7.37 2.79 5.75
C VAL A 67 -8.74 2.73 5.10
N ILE A 68 -8.76 2.82 3.77
CA ILE A 68 -10.01 2.72 2.98
C ILE A 68 -9.81 1.79 1.80
N GLY A 69 -10.90 1.21 1.32
CA GLY A 69 -10.93 0.58 0.01
C GLY A 69 -11.42 1.58 -1.04
N PHE A 70 -11.01 1.41 -2.28
CA PHE A 70 -11.51 2.25 -3.37
C PHE A 70 -11.54 1.48 -4.68
N SER A 71 -12.34 1.99 -5.62
CA SER A 71 -12.38 1.56 -7.01
C SER A 71 -12.41 2.78 -7.92
N GLY A 72 -12.06 2.60 -9.19
CA GLY A 72 -12.06 3.68 -10.16
C GLY A 72 -10.73 4.43 -10.23
N LEU A 73 -10.75 5.60 -10.83
CA LEU A 73 -9.55 6.38 -11.08
C LEU A 73 -8.99 7.01 -9.81
N LEU A 74 -7.68 6.92 -9.66
CA LEU A 74 -6.97 7.53 -8.54
C LEU A 74 -7.17 9.05 -8.48
N VAL A 75 -7.26 9.71 -9.63
CA VAL A 75 -7.52 11.15 -9.71
C VAL A 75 -8.84 11.51 -9.04
N ASN A 76 -9.86 10.70 -9.22
CA ASN A 76 -11.17 10.93 -8.59
C ASN A 76 -11.09 10.77 -7.08
N LEU A 77 -10.38 9.75 -6.61
CA LEU A 77 -10.14 9.55 -5.19
C LEU A 77 -9.36 10.74 -4.60
N PHE A 78 -8.34 11.22 -5.30
CA PHE A 78 -7.56 12.38 -4.90
C PHE A 78 -8.45 13.59 -4.64
N ARG A 79 -9.37 13.86 -5.55
CA ARG A 79 -10.32 14.97 -5.41
C ARG A 79 -11.30 14.74 -4.26
N ASP A 80 -11.91 13.57 -4.22
CA ASP A 80 -12.92 13.24 -3.22
C ASP A 80 -12.39 13.28 -1.79
N GLN A 81 -11.13 12.89 -1.62
CA GLN A 81 -10.46 12.90 -0.32
C GLN A 81 -9.83 14.26 0.03
N HIS A 82 -9.92 15.24 -0.84
CA HIS A 82 -9.27 16.55 -0.67
C HIS A 82 -7.78 16.40 -0.33
N ALA A 83 -7.11 15.51 -1.04
CA ALA A 83 -5.70 15.21 -0.79
C ALA A 83 -4.79 16.33 -1.31
N THR A 84 -3.66 16.49 -0.64
CA THR A 84 -2.59 17.39 -1.06
C THR A 84 -1.64 16.70 -2.03
N ALA A 85 -1.39 15.42 -1.83
CA ALA A 85 -0.44 14.65 -2.64
C ALA A 85 -0.78 13.16 -2.62
N ILE A 86 -0.22 12.45 -3.59
CA ILE A 86 -0.19 11.00 -3.63
C ILE A 86 1.21 10.54 -3.24
N LEU A 87 1.29 9.57 -2.34
CA LEU A 87 2.54 8.95 -1.92
C LEU A 87 2.79 7.68 -2.72
N ARG A 88 3.99 7.54 -3.25
CA ARG A 88 4.44 6.33 -3.91
C ARG A 88 5.81 5.92 -3.38
N GLY A 89 6.04 4.62 -3.26
CA GLY A 89 7.35 4.10 -2.90
C GLY A 89 8.19 3.80 -4.14
N LEU A 90 9.50 4.06 -4.06
CA LEU A 90 10.44 3.71 -5.12
C LEU A 90 11.47 2.75 -4.54
N ARG A 91 11.50 1.50 -5.01
CA ARG A 91 12.44 0.47 -4.52
C ARG A 91 13.68 0.35 -5.42
N ALA A 92 13.52 0.59 -6.72
CA ALA A 92 14.58 0.39 -7.70
C ALA A 92 14.46 1.40 -8.85
N VAL A 93 15.54 1.54 -9.61
CA VAL A 93 15.56 2.42 -10.80
C VAL A 93 14.48 1.98 -11.80
N SER A 94 14.24 0.69 -11.94
CA SER A 94 13.20 0.17 -12.83
C SER A 94 11.78 0.62 -12.45
N ASP A 95 11.52 0.88 -11.17
CA ASP A 95 10.23 1.40 -10.71
C ASP A 95 10.05 2.87 -11.10
N PHE A 96 11.14 3.63 -11.11
CA PHE A 96 11.12 5.09 -11.29
C PHE A 96 10.50 5.48 -12.62
N GLU A 97 10.88 4.82 -13.70
CA GLU A 97 10.41 5.19 -15.04
C GLU A 97 8.88 5.07 -15.15
N TYR A 98 8.33 3.95 -14.69
CA TYR A 98 6.89 3.74 -14.66
C TYR A 98 6.18 4.73 -13.74
N GLU A 99 6.70 4.91 -12.53
CA GLU A 99 6.11 5.81 -11.53
C GLU A 99 6.15 7.27 -11.99
N PHE A 100 7.23 7.67 -12.63
CA PHE A 100 7.38 9.01 -13.19
C PHE A 100 6.35 9.27 -14.30
N GLN A 101 6.18 8.31 -15.20
CA GLN A 101 5.19 8.40 -16.28
C GLN A 101 3.77 8.47 -15.71
N LEU A 102 3.46 7.64 -14.73
CA LEU A 102 2.15 7.63 -14.09
C LEU A 102 1.84 8.96 -13.41
N ALA A 103 2.81 9.54 -12.70
CA ALA A 103 2.66 10.83 -12.04
C ALA A 103 2.33 11.93 -13.05
N ASN A 104 3.04 11.97 -14.18
CA ASN A 104 2.82 12.97 -15.21
C ASN A 104 1.46 12.80 -15.90
N MET A 105 1.05 11.57 -16.19
CA MET A 105 -0.26 11.32 -16.80
C MET A 105 -1.40 11.73 -15.87
N ASN A 106 -1.29 11.44 -14.59
CA ASN A 106 -2.31 11.84 -13.61
C ASN A 106 -2.37 13.38 -13.48
N ARG A 107 -1.23 14.06 -13.57
CA ARG A 107 -1.22 15.53 -13.55
C ARG A 107 -1.93 16.13 -14.77
N GLU A 108 -1.86 15.47 -15.92
CA GLU A 108 -2.63 15.91 -17.10
C GLU A 108 -4.15 15.78 -16.87
N LEU A 109 -4.57 14.80 -16.10
CA LEU A 109 -5.98 14.62 -15.75
C LEU A 109 -6.44 15.63 -14.69
N ASP A 110 -5.56 16.04 -13.79
CA ASP A 110 -5.83 17.02 -12.76
C ASP A 110 -4.55 17.80 -12.43
N ARG A 111 -4.56 19.10 -12.64
CA ARG A 111 -3.40 19.97 -12.42
C ARG A 111 -2.92 20.00 -10.96
N ASP A 112 -3.83 19.76 -10.02
CA ASP A 112 -3.52 19.77 -8.60
C ASP A 112 -2.96 18.45 -8.11
N PHE A 113 -2.93 17.44 -8.97
CA PHE A 113 -2.42 16.11 -8.63
C PHE A 113 -0.89 16.17 -8.53
N GLU A 114 -0.40 15.97 -7.30
CA GLU A 114 1.03 15.91 -7.02
C GLU A 114 1.42 14.53 -6.49
N THR A 115 2.59 14.06 -6.88
CA THR A 115 3.13 12.78 -6.41
C THR A 115 4.41 13.02 -5.62
N VAL A 116 4.47 12.43 -4.44
CA VAL A 116 5.65 12.43 -3.59
C VAL A 116 6.21 11.02 -3.55
N PHE A 117 7.51 10.89 -3.79
CA PHE A 117 8.18 9.60 -3.75
C PHE A 117 9.01 9.46 -2.49
N LEU A 118 8.87 8.32 -1.82
CA LEU A 118 9.74 7.96 -0.71
C LEU A 118 10.49 6.67 -1.06
N THR A 119 11.76 6.65 -0.68
CA THR A 119 12.56 5.43 -0.82
C THR A 119 12.33 4.53 0.40
N PRO A 120 12.32 3.21 0.23
CA PRO A 120 12.18 2.31 1.36
C PRO A 120 13.42 2.33 2.25
N SER A 121 13.26 1.95 3.50
CA SER A 121 14.38 1.65 4.38
C SER A 121 15.19 0.49 3.79
N GLN A 122 16.50 0.51 4.01
CA GLN A 122 17.40 -0.50 3.45
C GLN A 122 16.95 -1.93 3.78
N ASN A 123 16.46 -2.16 5.00
CA ASN A 123 16.02 -3.47 5.45
C ASN A 123 14.78 -3.99 4.74
N TYR A 124 14.04 -3.14 4.04
CA TYR A 124 12.76 -3.50 3.41
C TYR A 124 12.77 -3.31 1.90
N SER A 125 13.87 -2.85 1.32
CA SER A 125 13.95 -2.52 -0.11
C SER A 125 13.72 -3.71 -1.04
N PHE A 126 14.00 -4.91 -0.56
CA PHE A 126 13.85 -6.16 -1.33
C PHE A 126 12.48 -6.83 -1.17
N ILE A 127 11.62 -6.33 -0.28
CA ILE A 127 10.34 -6.97 0.02
C ILE A 127 9.32 -6.57 -1.05
N SER A 128 8.66 -7.58 -1.63
CA SER A 128 7.50 -7.36 -2.52
C SER A 128 6.35 -8.27 -2.12
N SER A 129 5.13 -7.79 -2.30
CA SER A 129 3.94 -8.61 -2.04
C SER A 129 3.90 -9.84 -2.92
N THR A 130 4.36 -9.73 -4.17
CA THR A 130 4.42 -10.87 -5.10
C THR A 130 5.28 -12.00 -4.54
N LEU A 131 6.50 -11.68 -4.11
CA LEU A 131 7.40 -12.70 -3.53
C LEU A 131 6.87 -13.25 -2.22
N VAL A 132 6.27 -12.40 -1.39
CA VAL A 132 5.64 -12.85 -0.13
C VAL A 132 4.53 -13.87 -0.43
N ARG A 133 3.67 -13.58 -1.42
CA ARG A 133 2.60 -14.52 -1.80
C ARG A 133 3.16 -15.85 -2.31
N GLU A 134 4.20 -15.81 -3.12
CA GLU A 134 4.84 -17.02 -3.64
C GLU A 134 5.41 -17.88 -2.52
N ILE A 135 6.14 -17.27 -1.60
CA ILE A 135 6.74 -17.97 -0.46
C ILE A 135 5.65 -18.55 0.43
N ALA A 136 4.62 -17.76 0.74
CA ALA A 136 3.52 -18.19 1.61
C ALA A 136 2.73 -19.34 0.98
N LYS A 137 2.49 -19.31 -0.31
CA LYS A 137 1.79 -20.36 -1.04
C LYS A 137 2.48 -21.72 -0.87
N LEU A 138 3.80 -21.69 -0.87
CA LEU A 138 4.63 -22.89 -0.70
C LEU A 138 4.90 -23.19 0.78
N LYS A 139 4.16 -22.57 1.69
CA LYS A 139 4.27 -22.75 3.15
C LYS A 139 5.63 -22.31 3.73
N GLY A 140 6.33 -21.41 3.04
CA GLY A 140 7.54 -20.80 3.56
C GLY A 140 7.22 -19.81 4.68
N ASP A 141 8.21 -19.53 5.51
CA ASP A 141 8.08 -18.58 6.62
C ASP A 141 8.19 -17.15 6.11
N VAL A 142 7.12 -16.37 6.26
CA VAL A 142 7.07 -14.96 5.84
C VAL A 142 7.12 -13.98 7.02
N THR A 143 7.34 -14.46 8.23
CA THR A 143 7.27 -13.63 9.44
C THR A 143 8.25 -12.46 9.45
N LYS A 144 9.36 -12.56 8.72
CA LYS A 144 10.34 -11.46 8.59
C LYS A 144 9.89 -10.36 7.64
N PHE A 145 8.89 -10.61 6.82
CA PHE A 145 8.51 -9.72 5.71
C PHE A 145 7.18 -9.03 5.92
N VAL A 146 6.36 -9.55 6.83
CA VAL A 146 4.99 -9.07 7.01
C VAL A 146 4.67 -8.85 8.49
N PRO A 147 3.68 -7.98 8.79
CA PRO A 147 3.16 -7.87 10.16
C PRO A 147 2.60 -9.20 10.67
N ALA A 148 2.60 -9.38 11.99
CA ALA A 148 2.17 -10.63 12.61
C ALA A 148 0.76 -11.06 12.21
N CYS A 149 -0.18 -10.12 12.11
CA CYS A 149 -1.55 -10.43 11.70
C CYS A 149 -1.63 -10.97 10.26
N VAL A 150 -0.73 -10.54 9.39
CA VAL A 150 -0.66 -11.03 8.02
C VAL A 150 -0.11 -12.46 7.97
N ALA A 151 0.94 -12.74 8.75
CA ALA A 151 1.47 -14.10 8.86
C ALA A 151 0.39 -15.06 9.34
N GLU A 152 -0.38 -14.67 10.34
CA GLU A 152 -1.51 -15.44 10.85
C GLU A 152 -2.58 -15.66 9.78
N ALA A 153 -2.88 -14.63 8.99
CA ALA A 153 -3.86 -14.74 7.91
C ALA A 153 -3.46 -15.78 6.86
N PHE A 154 -2.17 -15.91 6.56
CA PHE A 154 -1.69 -16.95 5.65
C PHE A 154 -1.84 -18.34 6.26
N VAL A 155 -1.57 -18.50 7.55
CA VAL A 155 -1.79 -19.76 8.26
C VAL A 155 -3.26 -20.17 8.17
N GLN A 156 -4.18 -19.23 8.43
CA GLN A 156 -5.62 -19.49 8.32
C GLN A 156 -6.03 -19.86 6.89
N LYS A 157 -5.44 -19.19 5.91
CA LYS A 157 -5.74 -19.48 4.51
C LYS A 157 -5.35 -20.91 4.13
N HIS A 158 -4.20 -21.39 4.59
CA HIS A 158 -3.80 -22.78 4.39
C HIS A 158 -4.70 -23.77 5.12
N ALA A 159 -5.13 -23.43 6.34
CA ALA A 159 -6.07 -24.25 7.10
C ALA A 159 -7.42 -24.40 6.37
N ASN A 160 -7.79 -23.40 5.57
CA ASN A 160 -9.04 -23.40 4.79
C ASN A 160 -8.86 -23.94 3.36
N GLY A 161 -7.75 -24.60 3.07
CA GLY A 161 -7.57 -25.29 1.80
C GLY A 161 -6.93 -24.49 0.67
N TRP A 162 -6.13 -23.49 0.99
CA TRP A 162 -5.41 -22.70 -0.02
C TRP A 162 -4.29 -23.48 -0.68
#